data_59ee971064ba0273fdace3698eb232a3
#
_entry.id   59ee971064ba0273fdace3698eb232a3
#
_cell.length_a   1.000
_cell.length_b   1.000
_cell.length_c   1.000
_cell.angle_alpha   90.00
_cell.angle_beta   90.00
_cell.angle_gamma   90.00
#
_symmetry.space_group_name_H-M   'P 1'
#
loop_
_entity.id
_entity.type
_entity.pdbx_description
1 polymer ?
#
loop_
_entity_poly.entity_id
_entity_poly.type
_entity_poly.pdbx_seq_one_letter_code
_entity_poly.pdbx_strand_id
1 'polypeptide(L)'
;MARDSSRASDRHLKILLSNDDGYRAEGIRRLAEAVHDLGRVTIVAPERNRSGAGNSLTLDAPLRVFQVEENVYYVNGTPTDCVHLAISGLFEDEHDMVVSGVNDGANLGDDVLYSGTVAAAIEGRFLGLPTIAVSLCTHPGSGRHFESGARVARELVLHLMKAPLHASTILNVNVPDRPYAELKGLQATRLGNRHRSARVVRSQDPRGEPIYWVGPAGAGQDAGPGTDFNAVAEGYVSVTPLQIDLTRHATLEAVGEWLRGLA
;
A
#
# COMPACT_ATOMS: atom_id res chain seq x y z
N MET A 1 -8.41 24.28 -13.53
CA MET A 1 -9.54 24.94 -12.83
C MET A 1 -9.27 24.84 -11.35
N ALA A 2 -9.05 25.95 -10.67
CA ALA A 2 -8.87 25.98 -9.22
C ALA A 2 -10.21 25.67 -8.55
N ARG A 3 -10.27 24.60 -7.73
CA ARG A 3 -11.46 24.32 -6.92
C ARG A 3 -11.54 25.32 -5.78
N ASP A 4 -12.71 25.88 -5.61
CA ASP A 4 -13.06 26.90 -4.59
C ASP A 4 -12.81 26.34 -3.17
N SER A 5 -11.92 26.99 -2.43
CA SER A 5 -11.49 26.61 -1.09
C SER A 5 -12.52 26.90 0.01
N SER A 6 -13.72 27.41 -0.33
CA SER A 6 -14.73 27.83 0.64
C SER A 6 -15.76 26.76 1.05
N ARG A 7 -15.66 25.51 0.54
CA ARG A 7 -16.62 24.42 0.83
C ARG A 7 -16.09 23.30 1.74
N ALA A 8 -15.03 23.51 2.48
CA ALA A 8 -14.31 22.44 3.19
C ALA A 8 -14.89 22.04 4.57
N SER A 9 -15.95 22.66 5.08
CA SER A 9 -16.37 22.47 6.50
C SER A 9 -17.50 21.46 6.74
N ASP A 10 -18.17 20.93 5.70
CA ASP A 10 -19.35 20.04 5.87
C ASP A 10 -19.37 18.80 4.96
N ARG A 11 -18.29 18.51 4.25
CA ARG A 11 -18.24 17.34 3.37
C ARG A 11 -17.73 16.12 4.13
N HIS A 12 -18.63 15.17 4.42
CA HIS A 12 -18.23 13.86 4.92
C HIS A 12 -17.27 13.18 3.91
N LEU A 13 -16.08 12.83 4.37
CA LEU A 13 -15.05 12.16 3.57
C LEU A 13 -15.55 10.79 3.11
N LYS A 14 -15.29 10.43 1.85
CA LYS A 14 -15.59 9.10 1.31
C LYS A 14 -14.27 8.33 1.15
N ILE A 15 -14.02 7.41 2.07
CA ILE A 15 -12.76 6.65 2.14
C ILE A 15 -12.98 5.26 1.56
N LEU A 16 -12.18 4.89 0.56
CA LEU A 16 -12.08 3.53 0.06
C LEU A 16 -10.95 2.80 0.78
N LEU A 17 -11.27 1.69 1.43
CA LEU A 17 -10.28 0.78 2.03
C LEU A 17 -10.08 -0.45 1.15
N SER A 18 -8.82 -0.86 1.01
CA SER A 18 -8.43 -2.10 0.36
C SER A 18 -7.22 -2.72 1.08
N ASN A 19 -6.80 -3.92 0.69
CA ASN A 19 -5.60 -4.60 1.16
C ASN A 19 -5.24 -5.76 0.21
N ASP A 20 -4.20 -6.50 0.52
CA ASP A 20 -3.86 -7.76 -0.16
C ASP A 20 -4.03 -9.01 0.73
N ASP A 21 -4.22 -8.85 2.04
CA ASP A 21 -4.47 -9.94 2.97
C ASP A 21 -5.89 -10.53 2.86
N GLY A 22 -6.81 -9.81 2.20
CA GLY A 22 -8.21 -10.19 2.02
C GLY A 22 -9.17 -9.44 2.95
N TYR A 23 -10.44 -9.36 2.54
CA TYR A 23 -11.46 -8.53 3.20
C TYR A 23 -11.76 -8.90 4.67
N ARG A 24 -11.42 -10.13 5.11
CA ARG A 24 -11.59 -10.60 6.50
C ARG A 24 -10.35 -10.40 7.38
N ALA A 25 -9.24 -9.92 6.82
CA ALA A 25 -8.00 -9.75 7.56
C ALA A 25 -8.18 -8.78 8.74
N GLU A 26 -7.46 -9.04 9.82
CA GLU A 26 -7.55 -8.19 11.02
C GLU A 26 -7.10 -6.76 10.72
N GLY A 27 -6.07 -6.59 9.90
CA GLY A 27 -5.52 -5.27 9.56
C GLY A 27 -6.55 -4.34 8.94
N ILE A 28 -7.31 -4.78 7.91
CA ILE A 28 -8.32 -3.93 7.27
C ILE A 28 -9.51 -3.65 8.19
N ARG A 29 -9.87 -4.61 9.06
CA ARG A 29 -10.92 -4.42 10.06
C ARG A 29 -10.54 -3.35 11.09
N ARG A 30 -9.30 -3.43 11.64
CA ARG A 30 -8.79 -2.40 12.56
C ARG A 30 -8.66 -1.03 11.90
N LEU A 31 -8.27 -1.01 10.62
CA LEU A 31 -8.23 0.24 9.85
C LEU A 31 -9.62 0.84 9.71
N ALA A 32 -10.63 0.04 9.34
CA ALA A 32 -12.01 0.50 9.22
C ALA A 32 -12.54 1.03 10.55
N GLU A 33 -12.31 0.32 11.67
CA GLU A 33 -12.67 0.76 13.02
C GLU A 33 -12.01 2.10 13.39
N ALA A 34 -10.77 2.34 12.95
CA ALA A 34 -10.05 3.56 13.29
C ALA A 34 -10.52 4.80 12.52
N VAL A 35 -11.07 4.63 11.31
CA VAL A 35 -11.43 5.76 10.43
C VAL A 35 -12.94 5.94 10.24
N HIS A 36 -13.79 5.12 10.87
CA HIS A 36 -15.24 5.08 10.64
C HIS A 36 -15.97 6.40 10.92
N ASP A 37 -15.49 7.18 11.88
CA ASP A 37 -16.05 8.47 12.28
C ASP A 37 -15.53 9.66 11.45
N LEU A 38 -14.57 9.42 10.54
CA LEU A 38 -14.03 10.46 9.66
C LEU A 38 -14.90 10.67 8.41
N GLY A 39 -15.80 9.73 8.10
CA GLY A 39 -16.67 9.82 6.96
C GLY A 39 -17.28 8.47 6.56
N ARG A 40 -17.77 8.38 5.31
CA ARG A 40 -18.27 7.12 4.78
C ARG A 40 -17.10 6.22 4.39
N VAL A 41 -17.02 5.06 5.01
CA VAL A 41 -16.00 4.04 4.73
C VAL A 41 -16.61 2.95 3.84
N THR A 42 -15.94 2.63 2.74
CA THR A 42 -16.29 1.49 1.88
C THR A 42 -15.08 0.57 1.80
N ILE A 43 -15.28 -0.73 2.03
CA ILE A 43 -14.25 -1.75 1.89
C ILE A 43 -14.47 -2.48 0.56
N VAL A 44 -13.45 -2.51 -0.29
CA VAL A 44 -13.39 -3.36 -1.48
C VAL A 44 -12.02 -4.03 -1.49
N ALA A 45 -11.98 -5.32 -1.18
CA ALA A 45 -10.74 -6.06 -0.99
C ALA A 45 -10.81 -7.47 -1.63
N PRO A 46 -9.69 -8.16 -1.83
CA PRO A 46 -9.68 -9.51 -2.37
C PRO A 46 -10.44 -10.50 -1.46
N GLU A 47 -11.01 -11.54 -2.08
CA GLU A 47 -11.66 -12.64 -1.37
C GLU A 47 -10.73 -13.33 -0.36
N ARG A 48 -9.45 -13.43 -0.70
CA ARG A 48 -8.40 -14.13 0.05
C ARG A 48 -7.07 -13.40 -0.08
N ASN A 49 -6.07 -13.85 0.69
CA ASN A 49 -4.72 -13.32 0.60
C ASN A 49 -4.16 -13.41 -0.84
N ARG A 50 -3.64 -12.29 -1.33
CA ARG A 50 -3.04 -12.07 -2.64
C ARG A 50 -1.65 -11.44 -2.53
N SER A 51 -0.92 -11.73 -1.45
CA SER A 51 0.44 -11.22 -1.25
C SER A 51 1.34 -11.50 -2.45
N GLY A 52 2.12 -10.52 -2.87
CA GLY A 52 2.98 -10.61 -4.04
C GLY A 52 2.29 -10.37 -5.38
N ALA A 53 1.00 -9.98 -5.40
CA ALA A 53 0.29 -9.69 -6.65
C ALA A 53 0.81 -8.45 -7.38
N GLY A 54 1.42 -7.50 -6.68
CA GLY A 54 1.93 -6.25 -7.26
C GLY A 54 0.85 -5.44 -8.00
N ASN A 55 1.26 -4.61 -8.95
CA ASN A 55 0.37 -3.77 -9.77
C ASN A 55 -0.21 -4.56 -10.96
N SER A 56 -0.93 -5.65 -10.70
CA SER A 56 -1.51 -6.47 -11.76
C SER A 56 -3.02 -6.30 -11.88
N LEU A 57 -3.51 -6.13 -13.11
CA LEU A 57 -4.93 -6.16 -13.48
C LEU A 57 -5.28 -7.51 -14.10
N THR A 58 -6.46 -8.04 -13.77
CA THR A 58 -7.03 -9.23 -14.38
C THR A 58 -7.74 -8.85 -15.67
N LEU A 59 -7.12 -9.15 -16.82
CA LEU A 59 -7.64 -8.79 -18.16
C LEU A 59 -8.13 -10.01 -18.94
N ASP A 60 -7.84 -11.21 -18.49
CA ASP A 60 -8.11 -12.49 -19.16
C ASP A 60 -9.37 -13.20 -18.67
N ALA A 61 -9.98 -12.70 -17.59
CA ALA A 61 -11.18 -13.27 -16.98
C ALA A 61 -12.10 -12.19 -16.39
N PRO A 62 -13.42 -12.44 -16.33
CA PRO A 62 -14.34 -11.51 -15.68
C PRO A 62 -14.15 -11.51 -14.16
N LEU A 63 -14.16 -10.32 -13.59
CA LEU A 63 -14.18 -10.13 -12.14
C LEU A 63 -15.62 -10.20 -11.61
N ARG A 64 -15.75 -10.73 -10.39
CA ARG A 64 -17.02 -10.82 -9.67
C ARG A 64 -16.90 -10.07 -8.35
N VAL A 65 -17.87 -9.22 -8.07
CA VAL A 65 -17.98 -8.45 -6.83
C VAL A 65 -19.13 -9.01 -5.99
N PHE A 66 -18.87 -9.24 -4.73
CA PHE A 66 -19.85 -9.75 -3.77
C PHE A 66 -19.96 -8.79 -2.58
N GLN A 67 -21.15 -8.33 -2.29
CA GLN A 67 -21.43 -7.58 -1.07
C GLN A 67 -21.69 -8.58 0.06
N VAL A 68 -20.99 -8.42 1.19
CA VAL A 68 -21.12 -9.28 2.38
C VAL A 68 -21.78 -8.58 3.55
N GLU A 69 -21.57 -7.27 3.65
CA GLU A 69 -22.20 -6.39 4.65
C GLU A 69 -22.43 -5.03 4.01
N GLU A 70 -23.09 -4.12 4.70
CA GLU A 70 -23.24 -2.75 4.25
C GLU A 70 -21.87 -2.11 4.06
N ASN A 71 -21.59 -1.59 2.85
CA ASN A 71 -20.32 -1.00 2.44
C ASN A 71 -19.10 -1.94 2.50
N VAL A 72 -19.27 -3.27 2.58
CA VAL A 72 -18.18 -4.26 2.56
C VAL A 72 -18.35 -5.22 1.39
N TYR A 73 -17.36 -5.23 0.51
CA TYR A 73 -17.35 -6.00 -0.73
C TYR A 73 -16.05 -6.78 -0.86
N TYR A 74 -16.13 -7.98 -1.44
CA TYR A 74 -14.92 -8.67 -1.90
C TYR A 74 -14.97 -8.94 -3.40
N VAL A 75 -13.78 -9.07 -3.99
CA VAL A 75 -13.56 -9.35 -5.41
C VAL A 75 -12.69 -10.61 -5.55
N ASN A 76 -12.98 -11.45 -6.55
CA ASN A 76 -12.14 -12.62 -6.89
C ASN A 76 -10.85 -12.23 -7.66
N GLY A 77 -10.41 -11.00 -7.54
CA GLY A 77 -9.27 -10.39 -8.22
C GLY A 77 -8.09 -10.06 -7.33
N THR A 78 -7.22 -9.19 -7.85
CA THR A 78 -6.06 -8.61 -7.16
C THR A 78 -6.48 -7.39 -6.32
N PRO A 79 -5.61 -6.86 -5.43
CA PRO A 79 -5.83 -5.58 -4.76
C PRO A 79 -6.03 -4.42 -5.73
N THR A 80 -5.27 -4.40 -6.83
CA THR A 80 -5.40 -3.41 -7.91
C THR A 80 -6.78 -3.50 -8.57
N ASP A 81 -7.27 -4.72 -8.88
CA ASP A 81 -8.62 -4.92 -9.44
C ASP A 81 -9.71 -4.37 -8.50
N CYS A 82 -9.56 -4.59 -7.20
CA CYS A 82 -10.52 -4.11 -6.20
C CYS A 82 -10.67 -2.59 -6.23
N VAL A 83 -9.56 -1.87 -6.19
CA VAL A 83 -9.55 -0.40 -6.22
C VAL A 83 -9.97 0.09 -7.59
N HIS A 84 -9.47 -0.50 -8.68
CA HIS A 84 -9.82 -0.13 -10.05
C HIS A 84 -11.33 -0.18 -10.27
N LEU A 85 -11.99 -1.28 -9.92
CA LEU A 85 -13.45 -1.41 -10.03
C LEU A 85 -14.16 -0.35 -9.19
N ALA A 86 -13.71 -0.14 -7.95
CA ALA A 86 -14.36 0.79 -7.03
C ALA A 86 -14.32 2.25 -7.50
N ILE A 87 -13.23 2.67 -8.18
CA ILE A 87 -13.07 4.05 -8.67
C ILE A 87 -13.51 4.24 -10.13
N SER A 88 -13.77 3.14 -10.86
CA SER A 88 -14.07 3.16 -12.30
C SER A 88 -15.54 2.81 -12.60
N GLY A 89 -16.46 2.96 -11.64
CA GLY A 89 -17.90 2.85 -11.90
C GLY A 89 -18.64 1.73 -11.20
N LEU A 90 -18.02 1.03 -10.23
CA LEU A 90 -18.74 0.09 -9.38
C LEU A 90 -19.77 0.81 -8.47
N PHE A 91 -19.49 2.05 -8.11
CA PHE A 91 -20.34 2.91 -7.29
C PHE A 91 -20.73 4.18 -8.05
N GLU A 92 -21.94 4.68 -7.79
CA GLU A 92 -22.43 5.95 -8.36
C GLU A 92 -21.64 7.15 -7.80
N ASP A 93 -21.24 7.05 -6.54
CA ASP A 93 -20.52 8.09 -5.81
C ASP A 93 -19.00 7.87 -5.89
N GLU A 94 -18.26 8.88 -6.32
CA GLU A 94 -16.79 8.86 -6.27
C GLU A 94 -16.28 8.90 -4.83
N HIS A 95 -15.22 8.16 -4.56
CA HIS A 95 -14.44 8.24 -3.32
C HIS A 95 -13.49 9.45 -3.35
N ASP A 96 -13.11 9.94 -2.18
CA ASP A 96 -12.17 11.06 -2.07
C ASP A 96 -10.72 10.57 -1.99
N MET A 97 -10.48 9.42 -1.34
CA MET A 97 -9.14 8.85 -1.17
C MET A 97 -9.18 7.33 -0.99
N VAL A 98 -8.03 6.71 -1.20
CA VAL A 98 -7.77 5.30 -0.87
C VAL A 98 -6.83 5.21 0.32
N VAL A 99 -7.16 4.34 1.28
CA VAL A 99 -6.23 3.87 2.32
C VAL A 99 -6.15 2.35 2.22
N SER A 100 -4.96 1.83 1.93
CA SER A 100 -4.70 0.40 1.78
C SER A 100 -3.95 -0.16 2.99
N GLY A 101 -4.42 -1.27 3.53
CA GLY A 101 -3.80 -1.94 4.68
C GLY A 101 -4.81 -2.25 5.80
N VAL A 102 -4.41 -2.45 7.06
CA VAL A 102 -3.01 -2.52 7.52
C VAL A 102 -2.43 -3.89 7.12
N ASN A 103 -1.37 -3.91 6.34
CA ASN A 103 -0.74 -5.14 5.87
C ASN A 103 -0.04 -5.90 7.02
N ASP A 104 -0.14 -7.23 7.00
CA ASP A 104 0.62 -8.12 7.91
C ASP A 104 2.01 -8.39 7.33
N GLY A 105 2.92 -7.46 7.51
CA GLY A 105 4.28 -7.50 6.99
C GLY A 105 4.75 -6.14 6.48
N ALA A 106 6.06 -5.91 6.50
CA ALA A 106 6.66 -4.67 6.02
C ALA A 106 6.68 -4.59 4.48
N ASN A 107 6.57 -3.38 3.95
CA ASN A 107 6.80 -3.05 2.54
C ASN A 107 7.91 -2.01 2.45
N LEU A 108 9.16 -2.46 2.63
CA LEU A 108 10.37 -1.64 2.69
C LEU A 108 11.22 -1.75 1.44
N GLY A 109 11.83 -0.65 1.02
CA GLY A 109 12.73 -0.63 -0.13
C GLY A 109 12.09 -1.21 -1.39
N ASP A 110 12.78 -2.15 -2.04
CA ASP A 110 12.34 -2.78 -3.29
C ASP A 110 11.05 -3.60 -3.16
N ASP A 111 10.64 -3.97 -1.94
CA ASP A 111 9.41 -4.74 -1.71
C ASP A 111 8.17 -4.01 -2.25
N VAL A 112 8.19 -2.66 -2.32
CA VAL A 112 7.10 -1.84 -2.86
C VAL A 112 6.69 -2.25 -4.28
N LEU A 113 7.62 -2.78 -5.08
CA LEU A 113 7.37 -3.21 -6.46
C LEU A 113 6.47 -4.46 -6.54
N TYR A 114 6.46 -5.28 -5.49
CA TYR A 114 5.72 -6.53 -5.42
C TYR A 114 4.52 -6.45 -4.48
N SER A 115 4.39 -5.37 -3.72
CA SER A 115 3.37 -5.20 -2.69
C SER A 115 1.98 -4.97 -3.30
N GLY A 116 1.03 -5.83 -2.94
CA GLY A 116 -0.38 -5.62 -3.27
C GLY A 116 -1.00 -4.46 -2.49
N THR A 117 -0.56 -4.24 -1.25
CA THR A 117 -0.98 -3.09 -0.42
C THR A 117 -0.58 -1.76 -1.06
N VAL A 118 0.69 -1.65 -1.51
CA VAL A 118 1.18 -0.45 -2.21
C VAL A 118 0.49 -0.30 -3.57
N ALA A 119 0.28 -1.40 -4.29
CA ALA A 119 -0.41 -1.41 -5.58
C ALA A 119 -1.84 -0.86 -5.50
N ALA A 120 -2.61 -1.23 -4.48
CA ALA A 120 -3.94 -0.68 -4.23
C ALA A 120 -3.90 0.83 -3.99
N ALA A 121 -2.93 1.33 -3.23
CA ALA A 121 -2.74 2.77 -3.02
C ALA A 121 -2.34 3.48 -4.33
N ILE A 122 -1.45 2.88 -5.13
CA ILE A 122 -1.05 3.41 -6.45
C ILE A 122 -2.26 3.55 -7.37
N GLU A 123 -3.17 2.56 -7.39
CA GLU A 123 -4.37 2.61 -8.23
C GLU A 123 -5.32 3.74 -7.80
N GLY A 124 -5.38 4.06 -6.52
CA GLY A 124 -6.17 5.16 -5.97
C GLY A 124 -5.68 6.58 -6.30
N ARG A 125 -4.51 6.74 -6.91
CA ARG A 125 -3.87 8.04 -7.20
C ARG A 125 -4.67 9.01 -8.06
N PHE A 126 -5.69 8.52 -8.75
CA PHE A 126 -6.56 9.34 -9.60
C PHE A 126 -7.64 10.10 -8.82
N LEU A 127 -7.80 9.79 -7.53
CA LEU A 127 -8.74 10.49 -6.67
C LEU A 127 -8.22 11.87 -6.24
N GLY A 128 -9.07 12.64 -5.58
CA GLY A 128 -8.80 14.03 -5.24
C GLY A 128 -7.83 14.27 -4.09
N LEU A 129 -7.50 13.23 -3.29
CA LEU A 129 -6.59 13.31 -2.15
C LEU A 129 -5.45 12.30 -2.30
N PRO A 130 -4.31 12.53 -1.61
CA PRO A 130 -3.23 11.57 -1.54
C PRO A 130 -3.69 10.21 -1.02
N THR A 131 -3.05 9.14 -1.48
CA THR A 131 -3.34 7.77 -1.05
C THR A 131 -2.33 7.30 -0.02
N ILE A 132 -2.73 6.36 0.84
CA ILE A 132 -1.89 5.83 1.90
C ILE A 132 -1.86 4.31 1.80
N ALA A 133 -0.66 3.73 1.78
CA ALA A 133 -0.42 2.30 2.00
C ALA A 133 0.19 2.12 3.39
N VAL A 134 -0.46 1.35 4.28
CA VAL A 134 0.00 1.14 5.66
C VAL A 134 0.35 -0.31 5.89
N SER A 135 1.55 -0.53 6.41
CA SER A 135 2.10 -1.86 6.70
C SER A 135 2.58 -1.93 8.15
N LEU A 136 2.22 -2.98 8.87
CA LEU A 136 2.77 -3.31 10.18
C LEU A 136 3.99 -4.20 9.98
N CYS A 137 5.14 -3.80 10.50
CA CYS A 137 6.41 -4.53 10.33
C CYS A 137 6.46 -5.75 11.24
N THR A 138 5.59 -6.73 10.97
CA THR A 138 5.50 -7.98 11.73
C THR A 138 6.67 -8.91 11.42
N HIS A 139 6.95 -9.80 12.36
CA HIS A 139 7.88 -10.92 12.22
C HIS A 139 7.36 -12.13 13.01
N PRO A 140 7.85 -13.34 12.79
CA PRO A 140 7.43 -14.51 13.56
C PRO A 140 7.57 -14.26 15.07
N GLY A 141 6.43 -14.38 15.80
CA GLY A 141 6.38 -14.16 17.25
C GLY A 141 6.19 -12.71 17.69
N SER A 142 5.98 -11.77 16.76
CA SER A 142 5.63 -10.38 17.11
C SER A 142 4.18 -10.25 17.62
N GLY A 143 3.89 -9.11 18.29
CA GLY A 143 2.60 -8.89 18.96
C GLY A 143 1.42 -8.62 18.05
N ARG A 144 1.67 -8.29 16.76
CA ARG A 144 0.64 -7.93 15.76
C ARG A 144 -0.27 -6.79 16.21
N HIS A 145 0.34 -5.65 16.56
CA HIS A 145 -0.35 -4.44 17.02
C HIS A 145 -0.99 -3.68 15.84
N PHE A 146 -1.97 -4.30 15.16
CA PHE A 146 -2.67 -3.70 14.02
C PHE A 146 -3.35 -2.38 14.40
N GLU A 147 -3.80 -2.23 15.64
CA GLU A 147 -4.37 -0.99 16.16
C GLU A 147 -3.38 0.18 16.13
N SER A 148 -2.08 -0.09 16.30
CA SER A 148 -1.03 0.94 16.17
C SER A 148 -0.92 1.43 14.73
N GLY A 149 -0.92 0.52 13.75
CA GLY A 149 -0.93 0.85 12.32
C GLY A 149 -2.20 1.61 11.91
N ALA A 150 -3.35 1.15 12.36
CA ALA A 150 -4.65 1.78 12.09
C ALA A 150 -4.74 3.19 12.68
N ARG A 151 -4.21 3.41 13.89
CA ARG A 151 -4.14 4.72 14.51
C ARG A 151 -3.22 5.67 13.77
N VAL A 152 -2.04 5.20 13.34
CA VAL A 152 -1.13 6.00 12.50
C VAL A 152 -1.82 6.40 11.19
N ALA A 153 -2.51 5.47 10.52
CA ALA A 153 -3.27 5.78 9.31
C ALA A 153 -4.31 6.87 9.55
N ARG A 154 -5.10 6.75 10.62
CA ARG A 154 -6.08 7.76 11.02
C ARG A 154 -5.46 9.15 11.21
N GLU A 155 -4.34 9.24 11.91
CA GLU A 155 -3.65 10.50 12.17
C GLU A 155 -3.15 11.14 10.87
N LEU A 156 -2.63 10.33 9.93
CA LEU A 156 -2.24 10.81 8.60
C LEU A 156 -3.43 11.29 7.78
N VAL A 157 -4.56 10.57 7.78
CA VAL A 157 -5.80 11.02 7.11
C VAL A 157 -6.25 12.37 7.68
N LEU A 158 -6.34 12.51 9.01
CA LEU A 158 -6.70 13.76 9.66
C LEU A 158 -5.74 14.90 9.33
N HIS A 159 -4.45 14.60 9.22
CA HIS A 159 -3.44 15.61 8.86
C HIS A 159 -3.58 16.03 7.39
N LEU A 160 -3.80 15.10 6.47
CA LEU A 160 -4.04 15.41 5.06
C LEU A 160 -5.31 16.24 4.83
N MET A 161 -6.35 16.03 5.64
CA MET A 161 -7.55 16.88 5.59
C MET A 161 -7.27 18.34 5.98
N LYS A 162 -6.32 18.58 6.90
CA LYS A 162 -5.96 19.92 7.38
C LYS A 162 -4.88 20.59 6.54
N ALA A 163 -3.92 19.81 6.07
CA ALA A 163 -2.74 20.25 5.32
C ALA A 163 -2.50 19.26 4.13
N PRO A 164 -3.26 19.38 3.04
CA PRO A 164 -3.19 18.41 1.94
C PRO A 164 -1.86 18.51 1.22
N LEU A 165 -1.27 17.35 0.94
CA LEU A 165 -0.19 17.19 -0.02
C LEU A 165 -0.76 17.20 -1.44
N HIS A 166 0.12 17.18 -2.46
CA HIS A 166 -0.30 17.05 -3.85
C HIS A 166 -1.09 15.73 -4.04
N ALA A 167 -2.22 15.79 -4.75
CA ALA A 167 -3.15 14.66 -4.91
C ALA A 167 -2.50 13.38 -5.48
N SER A 168 -1.47 13.51 -6.32
CA SER A 168 -0.72 12.36 -6.85
C SER A 168 0.28 11.74 -5.87
N THR A 169 0.38 12.26 -4.63
CA THR A 169 1.29 11.71 -3.63
C THR A 169 0.75 10.38 -3.11
N ILE A 170 1.60 9.37 -3.10
CA ILE A 170 1.33 8.05 -2.52
C ILE A 170 2.23 7.94 -1.29
N LEU A 171 1.66 7.75 -0.11
CA LEU A 171 2.43 7.57 1.12
C LEU A 171 2.57 6.07 1.42
N ASN A 172 3.80 5.56 1.37
CA ASN A 172 4.14 4.24 1.88
C ASN A 172 4.54 4.35 3.34
N VAL A 173 3.73 3.78 4.22
CA VAL A 173 3.86 3.92 5.68
C VAL A 173 4.18 2.56 6.28
N ASN A 174 5.32 2.46 6.96
CA ASN A 174 5.73 1.26 7.66
C ASN A 174 5.79 1.53 9.17
N VAL A 175 5.01 0.78 9.93
CA VAL A 175 4.83 0.95 11.37
C VAL A 175 5.54 -0.18 12.10
N PRO A 176 6.49 0.10 13.01
CA PRO A 176 7.08 -0.94 13.86
C PRO A 176 5.99 -1.70 14.65
N ASP A 177 6.08 -3.03 14.70
CA ASP A 177 5.09 -3.86 15.42
C ASP A 177 5.28 -3.76 16.93
N ARG A 178 4.70 -2.73 17.51
CA ARG A 178 4.69 -2.44 18.95
C ARG A 178 3.46 -1.61 19.35
N PRO A 179 3.13 -1.55 20.63
CA PRO A 179 2.10 -0.64 21.14
C PRO A 179 2.35 0.79 20.67
N TYR A 180 1.28 1.52 20.30
CA TYR A 180 1.38 2.87 19.77
C TYR A 180 2.18 3.82 20.68
N ALA A 181 2.04 3.70 22.00
CA ALA A 181 2.75 4.53 22.98
C ALA A 181 4.28 4.32 23.01
N GLU A 182 4.76 3.23 22.41
CA GLU A 182 6.20 2.90 22.30
C GLU A 182 6.81 3.34 20.96
N LEU A 183 6.00 3.85 20.03
CA LEU A 183 6.49 4.44 18.79
C LEU A 183 7.20 5.75 19.11
N LYS A 184 8.37 5.96 18.52
CA LYS A 184 9.18 7.17 18.75
C LYS A 184 8.74 8.39 17.93
N GLY A 185 7.66 8.27 17.14
CA GLY A 185 7.15 9.30 16.23
C GLY A 185 7.27 8.88 14.78
N LEU A 186 7.07 9.85 13.86
CA LEU A 186 7.09 9.62 12.41
C LEU A 186 8.32 10.29 11.79
N GLN A 187 8.90 9.65 10.77
CA GLN A 187 10.01 10.19 9.98
C GLN A 187 9.69 10.14 8.49
N ALA A 188 9.93 11.24 7.78
CA ALA A 188 9.99 11.23 6.33
C ALA A 188 11.25 10.48 5.89
N THR A 189 11.09 9.50 5.02
CA THR A 189 12.16 8.59 4.60
C THR A 189 12.22 8.48 3.09
N ARG A 190 13.33 7.96 2.59
CA ARG A 190 13.45 7.40 1.24
C ARG A 190 13.42 5.89 1.29
N LEU A 191 13.10 5.26 0.17
CA LEU A 191 13.27 3.82 0.04
C LEU A 191 14.76 3.47 0.19
N GLY A 192 15.03 2.45 0.97
CA GLY A 192 16.28 1.71 0.90
C GLY A 192 16.25 0.68 -0.23
N ASN A 193 17.17 -0.28 -0.22
CA ASN A 193 17.09 -1.46 -1.06
C ASN A 193 17.58 -2.72 -0.31
N ARG A 194 17.24 -3.89 -0.86
CA ARG A 194 17.65 -5.17 -0.32
C ARG A 194 18.83 -5.77 -1.07
N HIS A 195 19.57 -6.63 -0.39
CA HIS A 195 20.40 -7.60 -1.07
C HIS A 195 19.51 -8.55 -1.88
N ARG A 196 20.11 -9.19 -2.90
CA ARG A 196 19.42 -10.23 -3.67
C ARG A 196 18.77 -11.23 -2.71
N SER A 197 17.53 -11.64 -3.03
CA SER A 197 16.80 -12.66 -2.27
C SER A 197 17.60 -13.95 -2.14
N ALA A 198 17.33 -14.72 -1.08
CA ALA A 198 17.90 -16.04 -0.91
C ALA A 198 17.58 -16.96 -2.12
N ARG A 199 18.39 -18.01 -2.26
CA ARG A 199 18.16 -18.98 -3.35
C ARG A 199 16.77 -19.59 -3.22
N VAL A 200 16.19 -19.97 -4.36
CA VAL A 200 14.96 -20.78 -4.40
C VAL A 200 15.13 -22.06 -3.58
N VAL A 201 14.09 -22.42 -2.86
CA VAL A 201 14.05 -23.68 -2.10
C VAL A 201 13.41 -24.75 -2.98
N ARG A 202 14.21 -25.74 -3.39
CA ARG A 202 13.70 -26.91 -4.13
C ARG A 202 13.09 -27.90 -3.15
N SER A 203 11.92 -28.43 -3.48
CA SER A 203 11.21 -29.48 -2.75
C SER A 203 10.60 -30.46 -3.73
N GLN A 204 9.81 -31.41 -3.26
CA GLN A 204 9.04 -32.33 -4.08
C GLN A 204 7.58 -32.31 -3.63
N ASP A 205 6.66 -32.46 -4.58
CA ASP A 205 5.26 -32.68 -4.29
C ASP A 205 5.02 -34.13 -3.81
N PRO A 206 3.80 -34.50 -3.36
CA PRO A 206 3.49 -35.86 -2.91
C PRO A 206 3.65 -36.96 -3.99
N ARG A 207 3.80 -36.58 -5.27
CA ARG A 207 4.04 -37.50 -6.39
C ARG A 207 5.52 -37.61 -6.76
N GLY A 208 6.42 -36.87 -6.06
CA GLY A 208 7.86 -36.85 -6.31
C GLY A 208 8.28 -35.83 -7.37
N GLU A 209 7.36 -35.06 -7.95
CA GLU A 209 7.69 -34.02 -8.92
C GLU A 209 8.37 -32.84 -8.27
N PRO A 210 9.39 -32.21 -8.91
CA PRO A 210 10.10 -31.09 -8.34
C PRO A 210 9.23 -29.83 -8.29
N ILE A 211 9.18 -29.20 -7.11
CA ILE A 211 8.56 -27.91 -6.88
C ILE A 211 9.60 -26.92 -6.34
N TYR A 212 9.34 -25.63 -6.51
CA TYR A 212 10.25 -24.56 -6.10
C TYR A 212 9.50 -23.48 -5.35
N TRP A 213 10.05 -23.08 -4.21
CA TRP A 213 9.57 -21.92 -3.45
C TRP A 213 10.47 -20.72 -3.71
N VAL A 214 9.87 -19.55 -3.87
CA VAL A 214 10.63 -18.29 -3.86
C VAL A 214 11.30 -18.16 -2.51
N GLY A 215 12.59 -17.88 -2.50
CA GLY A 215 13.34 -17.70 -1.25
C GLY A 215 12.91 -16.42 -0.51
N PRO A 216 13.19 -16.32 0.79
CA PRO A 216 12.89 -15.13 1.56
C PRO A 216 13.63 -13.91 1.01
N ALA A 217 13.04 -12.73 1.20
CA ALA A 217 13.66 -11.46 0.86
C ALA A 217 15.04 -11.32 1.51
N GLY A 218 16.00 -10.72 0.79
CA GLY A 218 17.34 -10.44 1.32
C GLY A 218 17.31 -9.42 2.46
N ALA A 219 18.38 -9.36 3.23
CA ALA A 219 18.58 -8.28 4.21
C ALA A 219 18.67 -6.92 3.52
N GLY A 220 18.47 -5.84 4.28
CA GLY A 220 18.70 -4.49 3.76
C GLY A 220 20.17 -4.31 3.33
N GLN A 221 20.38 -3.80 2.13
CA GLN A 221 21.70 -3.43 1.60
C GLN A 221 21.95 -1.94 1.80
N ASP A 222 21.04 -1.10 1.32
CA ASP A 222 20.99 0.31 1.70
C ASP A 222 19.91 0.47 2.77
N ALA A 223 20.33 0.34 4.01
CA ALA A 223 19.47 0.39 5.20
C ALA A 223 20.01 1.39 6.24
N GLY A 224 20.83 2.35 5.81
CA GLY A 224 21.44 3.37 6.66
C GLY A 224 20.50 4.55 6.97
N PRO A 225 20.99 5.57 7.68
CA PRO A 225 20.22 6.74 8.07
C PRO A 225 19.44 7.38 6.92
N GLY A 226 18.19 7.76 7.18
CA GLY A 226 17.29 8.36 6.20
C GLY A 226 16.50 7.34 5.35
N THR A 227 16.77 6.04 5.46
CA THR A 227 15.99 5.00 4.81
C THR A 227 14.80 4.56 5.67
N ASP A 228 13.81 3.98 5.02
CA ASP A 228 12.67 3.32 5.63
C ASP A 228 13.09 2.17 6.56
N PHE A 229 14.09 1.37 6.16
CA PHE A 229 14.68 0.30 7.00
C PHE A 229 15.21 0.85 8.32
N ASN A 230 16.00 1.93 8.26
CA ASN A 230 16.62 2.50 9.46
C ASN A 230 15.58 3.09 10.41
N ALA A 231 14.60 3.85 9.87
CA ALA A 231 13.55 4.44 10.69
C ALA A 231 12.79 3.36 11.49
N VAL A 232 12.35 2.28 10.80
CA VAL A 232 11.64 1.17 11.44
C VAL A 232 12.51 0.46 12.48
N ALA A 233 13.77 0.17 12.16
CA ALA A 233 14.70 -0.48 13.09
C ALA A 233 14.92 0.35 14.36
N GLU A 234 14.95 1.67 14.25
CA GLU A 234 15.08 2.59 15.38
C GLU A 234 13.76 2.79 16.15
N GLY A 235 12.64 2.29 15.66
CA GLY A 235 11.32 2.38 16.29
C GLY A 235 10.49 3.59 15.89
N TYR A 236 10.83 4.25 14.80
CA TYR A 236 10.03 5.30 14.18
C TYR A 236 9.10 4.72 13.11
N VAL A 237 7.96 5.34 12.91
CA VAL A 237 7.13 5.11 11.75
C VAL A 237 7.81 5.73 10.53
N SER A 238 8.08 4.92 9.52
CA SER A 238 8.60 5.39 8.24
C SER A 238 7.46 5.88 7.37
N VAL A 239 7.57 7.08 6.80
CA VAL A 239 6.63 7.65 5.83
C VAL A 239 7.43 8.05 4.58
N THR A 240 7.32 7.22 3.54
CA THR A 240 8.03 7.42 2.27
C THR A 240 7.07 7.90 1.19
N PRO A 241 7.24 9.10 0.63
CA PRO A 241 6.48 9.54 -0.53
C PRO A 241 6.92 8.78 -1.77
N LEU A 242 5.98 8.16 -2.48
CA LEU A 242 6.21 7.44 -3.73
C LEU A 242 5.64 8.22 -4.91
N GLN A 243 6.21 7.96 -6.08
CA GLN A 243 5.71 8.37 -7.39
C GLN A 243 5.81 7.20 -8.36
N ILE A 244 5.00 7.21 -9.40
CA ILE A 244 4.94 6.12 -10.40
C ILE A 244 5.82 6.37 -11.62
N ASP A 245 6.37 7.56 -11.78
CA ASP A 245 7.28 7.84 -12.89
C ASP A 245 8.63 7.12 -12.68
N LEU A 246 8.79 6.00 -13.38
CA LEU A 246 9.99 5.19 -13.36
C LEU A 246 11.05 5.69 -14.37
N THR A 247 10.81 6.79 -15.06
CA THR A 247 11.74 7.37 -16.02
C THR A 247 12.99 7.89 -15.31
N ARG A 248 14.15 7.40 -15.68
CA ARG A 248 15.43 7.97 -15.21
C ARG A 248 15.75 9.23 -15.98
N HIS A 249 15.08 10.34 -15.67
CA HIS A 249 15.19 11.63 -16.36
C HIS A 249 16.63 12.10 -16.53
N ALA A 250 17.49 11.90 -15.53
CA ALA A 250 18.90 12.31 -15.58
C ALA A 250 19.73 11.59 -16.67
N THR A 251 19.22 10.53 -17.29
CA THR A 251 19.94 9.76 -18.33
C THR A 251 19.34 9.88 -19.72
N LEU A 252 18.24 10.63 -19.89
CA LEU A 252 17.56 10.74 -21.19
C LEU A 252 18.46 11.30 -22.28
N GLU A 253 19.24 12.35 -21.97
CA GLU A 253 20.17 12.96 -22.93
C GLU A 253 21.25 11.97 -23.35
N ALA A 254 21.88 11.28 -22.40
CA ALA A 254 22.91 10.27 -22.68
C ALA A 254 22.38 9.11 -23.53
N VAL A 255 21.15 8.65 -23.26
CA VAL A 255 20.48 7.62 -24.09
C VAL A 255 20.22 8.17 -25.49
N GLY A 256 19.76 9.43 -25.62
CA GLY A 256 19.57 10.08 -26.90
C GLY A 256 20.87 10.18 -27.73
N GLU A 257 22.00 10.48 -27.10
CA GLU A 257 23.32 10.47 -27.75
C GLU A 257 23.73 9.06 -28.19
N TRP A 258 23.55 8.06 -27.31
CA TRP A 258 23.87 6.68 -27.64
C TRP A 258 23.06 6.16 -28.84
N LEU A 259 21.76 6.49 -28.93
CA LEU A 259 20.90 6.11 -30.04
C LEU A 259 21.34 6.72 -31.37
N ARG A 260 21.91 7.95 -31.41
CA ARG A 260 22.44 8.54 -32.65
C ARG A 260 23.59 7.75 -33.26
N GLY A 261 24.29 6.95 -32.47
CA GLY A 261 25.34 6.04 -32.97
C GLY A 261 24.82 4.75 -33.62
N LEU A 262 23.50 4.53 -33.64
CA LEU A 262 22.85 3.38 -34.28
C LEU A 262 22.27 3.71 -35.66
N ALA A 263 22.29 4.97 -36.10
CA ALA A 263 21.73 5.45 -37.36
C ALA A 263 22.73 5.43 -38.52
#